data_4dec16909417425f6b4a69c053dd335f
#
_entry.id   4dec16909417425f6b4a69c053dd335f
#
_cell.length_a   1.000
_cell.length_b   1.000
_cell.length_c   1.000
_cell.angle_alpha   90.00
_cell.angle_beta   90.00
_cell.angle_gamma   90.00
#
_symmetry.space_group_name_H-M   'P 1'
#
loop_
_entity.id
_entity.type
_entity.pdbx_description
1 polymer ?
#
loop_
_entity_poly.entity_id
_entity_poly.type
_entity_poly.pdbx_seq_one_letter_code
_entity_poly.pdbx_strand_id
1 'polypeptide(L)'
;MKSVAQTVIEADRFYTIAAKTGSVIQAVENAKDGGSIRLGKYGHAPEQEWAFVREGDGVYRIRNRASGKLIDLMMTGTANGTWLHLWEDVGGTSQMWKVEPTPAGTVRLRSMWAAGKCIDTVGMGTADGAVLQIWQETAGEDQLWTISEVKDRAKHAPKAEDKPAEAKAEAAVPAAAKTEEKAAPCLLYTSPSPRDLSTS
;
A
#
# COMPACT_ATOMS: atom_id res chain seq x y z
N MET A 1 2.80 38.51 0.73
CA MET A 1 3.08 37.21 0.10
C MET A 1 1.75 36.61 -0.33
N LYS A 2 1.58 36.22 -1.58
CA LYS A 2 0.36 35.55 -2.04
C LYS A 2 0.41 34.11 -1.50
N SER A 3 -0.53 33.74 -0.63
CA SER A 3 -0.68 32.34 -0.22
C SER A 3 -1.12 31.53 -1.43
N VAL A 4 -0.41 30.44 -1.71
CA VAL A 4 -0.82 29.49 -2.73
C VAL A 4 -2.00 28.70 -2.18
N ALA A 5 -3.08 28.59 -2.96
CA ALA A 5 -4.24 27.80 -2.57
C ALA A 5 -3.82 26.33 -2.41
N GLN A 6 -4.16 25.74 -1.29
CA GLN A 6 -3.92 24.33 -1.05
C GLN A 6 -5.08 23.50 -1.56
N THR A 7 -4.78 22.27 -1.96
CA THR A 7 -5.80 21.29 -2.34
C THR A 7 -6.66 20.98 -1.11
N VAL A 8 -7.97 21.17 -1.25
CA VAL A 8 -8.93 20.70 -0.26
C VAL A 8 -9.06 19.19 -0.40
N ILE A 9 -8.88 18.48 0.70
CA ILE A 9 -9.01 17.01 0.74
C ILE A 9 -10.48 16.68 1.06
N GLU A 10 -11.16 16.08 0.10
CA GLU A 10 -12.57 15.66 0.20
C GLU A 10 -12.66 14.13 0.35
N ALA A 11 -13.69 13.68 1.04
CA ALA A 11 -14.03 12.26 1.10
C ALA A 11 -14.40 11.75 -0.30
N ASP A 12 -14.17 10.46 -0.54
CA ASP A 12 -14.52 9.77 -1.79
C ASP A 12 -13.82 10.31 -3.06
N ARG A 13 -12.74 11.04 -2.88
CA ARG A 13 -11.86 11.50 -3.95
C ARG A 13 -10.52 10.80 -3.89
N PHE A 14 -9.85 10.74 -5.04
CA PHE A 14 -8.49 10.23 -5.13
C PHE A 14 -7.52 11.34 -5.45
N TYR A 15 -6.31 11.18 -4.94
CA TYR A 15 -5.25 12.18 -5.04
C TYR A 15 -3.93 11.52 -5.41
N THR A 16 -3.08 12.25 -6.10
CA THR A 16 -1.66 11.97 -6.20
C THR A 16 -0.92 12.71 -5.09
N ILE A 17 0.15 12.11 -4.61
CA ILE A 17 1.07 12.71 -3.63
C ILE A 17 2.42 12.80 -4.31
N ALA A 18 2.80 13.98 -4.75
CA ALA A 18 3.97 14.22 -5.61
C ALA A 18 5.11 14.89 -4.84
N ALA A 19 6.33 14.44 -5.10
CA ALA A 19 7.55 15.14 -4.75
C ALA A 19 7.76 16.37 -5.66
N LYS A 20 8.71 17.23 -5.34
CA LYS A 20 9.06 18.40 -6.13
C LYS A 20 9.41 18.10 -7.59
N THR A 21 9.99 16.94 -7.84
CA THR A 21 10.32 16.46 -9.20
C THR A 21 9.11 16.09 -10.04
N GLY A 22 7.93 15.97 -9.42
CA GLY A 22 6.72 15.46 -10.06
C GLY A 22 6.54 13.94 -9.96
N SER A 23 7.53 13.20 -9.44
CA SER A 23 7.38 11.79 -9.13
C SER A 23 6.38 11.61 -7.99
N VAL A 24 5.48 10.64 -8.10
CA VAL A 24 4.39 10.42 -7.16
C VAL A 24 4.64 9.18 -6.30
N ILE A 25 4.09 9.18 -5.10
CA ILE A 25 4.08 8.01 -4.22
C ILE A 25 3.24 6.92 -4.90
N GLN A 26 3.83 5.73 -5.05
CA GLN A 26 3.17 4.57 -5.64
C GLN A 26 3.37 3.30 -4.83
N ALA A 27 2.38 2.41 -4.88
CA ALA A 27 2.48 1.06 -4.42
C ALA A 27 3.14 0.19 -5.50
N VAL A 28 4.19 -0.56 -5.15
CA VAL A 28 4.89 -1.44 -6.11
C VAL A 28 4.34 -2.85 -6.04
N GLU A 29 4.16 -3.37 -4.84
CA GLU A 29 3.62 -4.71 -4.60
C GLU A 29 2.29 -4.61 -3.86
N ASN A 30 1.29 -4.03 -4.52
CA ASN A 30 0.03 -3.65 -3.89
C ASN A 30 -0.88 -4.81 -3.48
N ALA A 31 -0.62 -6.04 -3.95
CA ALA A 31 -1.49 -7.18 -3.71
C ALA A 31 -1.26 -7.85 -2.35
N LYS A 32 -0.15 -7.57 -1.65
CA LYS A 32 0.19 -8.22 -0.39
C LYS A 32 0.52 -7.22 0.71
N ASP A 33 0.41 -7.65 1.96
CA ASP A 33 0.90 -6.89 3.10
C ASP A 33 2.43 -6.85 3.11
N GLY A 34 2.98 -5.72 3.52
CA GLY A 34 4.41 -5.45 3.44
C GLY A 34 4.89 -5.03 2.06
N GLY A 35 3.98 -4.79 1.11
CA GLY A 35 4.33 -4.30 -0.23
C GLY A 35 5.08 -2.98 -0.19
N SER A 36 6.05 -2.81 -1.08
CA SER A 36 6.90 -1.63 -1.14
C SER A 36 6.15 -0.38 -1.61
N ILE A 37 6.54 0.76 -1.04
CA ILE A 37 6.11 2.09 -1.47
C ILE A 37 7.33 2.86 -1.96
N ARG A 38 7.25 3.41 -3.18
CA ARG A 38 8.35 4.15 -3.82
C ARG A 38 7.81 5.35 -4.58
N LEU A 39 8.70 6.22 -5.02
CA LEU A 39 8.37 7.24 -6.00
C LEU A 39 8.37 6.64 -7.41
N GLY A 40 7.52 7.17 -8.28
CA GLY A 40 7.49 6.80 -9.69
C GLY A 40 6.82 7.87 -10.55
N LYS A 41 7.13 7.86 -11.83
CA LYS A 41 6.48 8.75 -12.79
C LYS A 41 4.96 8.47 -12.82
N TYR A 42 4.15 9.52 -12.72
CA TYR A 42 2.71 9.38 -12.76
C TYR A 42 2.24 8.88 -14.14
N GLY A 43 1.62 7.72 -14.16
CA GLY A 43 1.09 7.05 -15.34
C GLY A 43 -0.43 6.85 -15.32
N HIS A 44 -1.15 7.52 -14.41
CA HIS A 44 -2.59 7.36 -14.21
C HIS A 44 -3.00 5.94 -13.80
N ALA A 45 -2.11 5.24 -13.10
CA ALA A 45 -2.38 3.91 -12.57
C ALA A 45 -2.99 4.01 -11.16
N PRO A 46 -3.96 3.14 -10.81
CA PRO A 46 -4.61 3.18 -9.50
C PRO A 46 -3.65 2.93 -8.34
N GLU A 47 -2.50 2.31 -8.58
CA GLU A 47 -1.42 2.12 -7.60
C GLU A 47 -0.76 3.43 -7.18
N GLN A 48 -0.94 4.49 -7.96
CA GLN A 48 -0.38 5.83 -7.76
C GLN A 48 -1.38 6.83 -7.17
N GLU A 49 -2.58 6.35 -6.86
CA GLU A 49 -3.70 7.17 -6.44
C GLU A 49 -4.18 6.76 -5.04
N TRP A 50 -4.47 7.75 -4.23
CA TRP A 50 -4.69 7.58 -2.79
C TRP A 50 -5.95 8.31 -2.33
N ALA A 51 -6.76 7.65 -1.51
CA ALA A 51 -7.85 8.28 -0.79
C ALA A 51 -7.39 8.65 0.62
N PHE A 52 -7.82 9.80 1.10
CA PHE A 52 -7.55 10.28 2.45
C PHE A 52 -8.80 10.06 3.31
N VAL A 53 -8.77 9.04 4.15
CA VAL A 53 -9.84 8.70 5.09
C VAL A 53 -9.61 9.50 6.37
N ARG A 54 -10.53 10.41 6.69
CA ARG A 54 -10.38 11.33 7.82
C ARG A 54 -10.59 10.60 9.15
N GLU A 55 -9.65 10.78 10.07
CA GLU A 55 -9.70 10.26 11.45
C GLU A 55 -9.87 11.37 12.49
N GLY A 56 -9.50 12.60 12.13
CA GLY A 56 -9.57 13.75 13.02
C GLY A 56 -9.18 15.04 12.31
N ASP A 57 -8.95 16.10 13.05
CA ASP A 57 -8.58 17.38 12.46
C ASP A 57 -7.19 17.35 11.83
N GLY A 58 -7.19 17.30 10.49
CA GLY A 58 -5.98 17.21 9.69
C GLY A 58 -5.30 15.83 9.74
N VAL A 59 -5.92 14.82 10.36
CA VAL A 59 -5.38 13.46 10.50
C VAL A 59 -6.14 12.51 9.59
N TYR A 60 -5.39 11.72 8.83
CA TYR A 60 -5.91 10.82 7.80
C TYR A 60 -5.22 9.46 7.82
N ARG A 61 -5.94 8.43 7.39
CA ARG A 61 -5.38 7.20 6.84
C ARG A 61 -5.29 7.36 5.34
N ILE A 62 -4.14 7.02 4.76
CA ILE A 62 -3.89 7.19 3.33
C ILE A 62 -4.02 5.83 2.67
N ARG A 63 -5.11 5.64 1.92
CA ARG A 63 -5.55 4.36 1.36
C ARG A 63 -5.25 4.29 -0.14
N ASN A 64 -4.55 3.25 -0.56
CA ASN A 64 -4.26 3.01 -1.97
C ASN A 64 -5.52 2.64 -2.76
N ARG A 65 -5.71 3.24 -3.93
CA ARG A 65 -6.88 3.01 -4.79
C ARG A 65 -6.94 1.58 -5.33
N ALA A 66 -5.80 0.99 -5.69
CA ALA A 66 -5.74 -0.34 -6.29
C ALA A 66 -6.00 -1.46 -5.28
N SER A 67 -5.36 -1.37 -4.10
CA SER A 67 -5.36 -2.46 -3.12
C SER A 67 -6.29 -2.22 -1.93
N GLY A 68 -6.68 -0.98 -1.68
CA GLY A 68 -7.40 -0.61 -0.45
C GLY A 68 -6.53 -0.62 0.82
N LYS A 69 -5.25 -0.95 0.69
CA LYS A 69 -4.29 -0.97 1.81
C LYS A 69 -3.80 0.43 2.16
N LEU A 70 -3.27 0.57 3.36
CA LEU A 70 -2.84 1.84 3.92
C LEU A 70 -1.32 2.01 3.86
N ILE A 71 -0.88 3.26 3.81
CA ILE A 71 0.51 3.60 4.11
C ILE A 71 0.72 3.39 5.60
N ASP A 72 1.65 2.51 5.94
CA ASP A 72 1.97 2.11 7.31
C ASP A 72 3.47 2.15 7.57
N LEU A 73 3.86 2.21 8.83
CA LEU A 73 5.25 2.13 9.28
C LEU A 73 5.67 0.68 9.45
N MET A 74 6.68 0.27 8.74
CA MET A 74 7.22 -1.08 8.82
C MET A 74 7.57 -1.45 10.28
N MET A 75 7.00 -2.56 10.76
CA MET A 75 7.16 -3.06 12.12
C MET A 75 6.82 -2.03 13.21
N THR A 76 5.92 -1.09 12.93
CA THR A 76 5.59 0.02 13.84
C THR A 76 6.81 0.79 14.34
N GLY A 77 7.86 0.86 13.52
CA GLY A 77 9.11 1.52 13.85
C GLY A 77 8.93 3.03 14.05
N THR A 78 9.74 3.60 14.96
CA THR A 78 9.73 5.04 15.26
C THR A 78 11.07 5.71 15.04
N ALA A 79 12.09 4.94 14.66
CA ALA A 79 13.43 5.48 14.38
C ALA A 79 13.47 6.22 13.03
N ASN A 80 14.39 7.18 12.90
CA ASN A 80 14.74 7.74 11.61
C ASN A 80 15.18 6.61 10.66
N GLY A 81 14.68 6.62 9.43
CA GLY A 81 14.96 5.57 8.45
C GLY A 81 14.01 4.38 8.50
N THR A 82 12.97 4.40 9.36
CA THR A 82 11.91 3.40 9.28
C THR A 82 11.19 3.53 7.95
N TRP A 83 11.14 2.44 7.19
CA TRP A 83 10.52 2.42 5.87
C TRP A 83 8.99 2.42 5.96
N LEU A 84 8.38 2.94 4.92
CA LEU A 84 6.94 2.81 4.69
C LEU A 84 6.65 1.55 3.88
N HIS A 85 5.52 0.94 4.18
CA HIS A 85 5.00 -0.19 3.43
C HIS A 85 3.46 -0.11 3.33
N LEU A 86 2.90 -0.98 2.50
CA LEU A 86 1.46 -1.18 2.47
C LEU A 86 1.05 -2.20 3.52
N TRP A 87 -0.03 -1.91 4.23
CA TRP A 87 -0.60 -2.86 5.18
C TRP A 87 -2.12 -2.76 5.20
N GLU A 88 -2.79 -3.85 5.58
CA GLU A 88 -4.21 -3.82 5.81
C GLU A 88 -4.58 -2.83 6.92
N ASP A 89 -5.83 -2.39 6.96
CA ASP A 89 -6.31 -1.48 8.00
C ASP A 89 -6.49 -2.24 9.32
N VAL A 90 -5.59 -2.03 10.25
CA VAL A 90 -5.61 -2.63 11.59
C VAL A 90 -6.04 -1.63 12.67
N GLY A 91 -6.48 -0.44 12.29
CA GLY A 91 -6.89 0.61 13.22
C GLY A 91 -5.74 1.24 14.01
N GLY A 92 -4.48 0.91 13.69
CA GLY A 92 -3.30 1.38 14.42
C GLY A 92 -2.93 2.83 14.13
N THR A 93 -2.26 3.50 15.08
CA THR A 93 -1.77 4.87 14.92
C THR A 93 -0.56 4.97 13.99
N SER A 94 0.15 3.86 13.75
CA SER A 94 1.23 3.77 12.75
C SER A 94 0.74 4.02 11.32
N GLN A 95 -0.58 3.95 11.10
CA GLN A 95 -1.26 4.19 9.84
C GLN A 95 -1.92 5.58 9.76
N MET A 96 -1.70 6.42 10.75
CA MET A 96 -2.29 7.77 10.82
C MET A 96 -1.27 8.85 10.52
N TRP A 97 -1.65 9.75 9.63
CA TRP A 97 -0.80 10.81 9.12
C TRP A 97 -1.48 12.16 9.26
N LYS A 98 -0.81 13.11 9.89
CA LYS A 98 -1.27 14.49 9.92
C LYS A 98 -0.79 15.21 8.67
N VAL A 99 -1.72 15.83 7.96
CA VAL A 99 -1.43 16.68 6.81
C VAL A 99 -1.19 18.10 7.34
N GLU A 100 0.04 18.55 7.27
CA GLU A 100 0.43 19.89 7.74
C GLU A 100 0.75 20.80 6.56
N PRO A 101 -0.11 21.78 6.28
CA PRO A 101 0.09 22.72 5.19
C PRO A 101 1.33 23.60 5.41
N THR A 102 2.02 23.91 4.31
CA THR A 102 3.08 24.91 4.30
C THR A 102 2.66 26.19 3.55
N PRO A 103 3.29 27.34 3.81
CA PRO A 103 2.97 28.58 3.09
C PRO A 103 3.20 28.51 1.57
N ALA A 104 4.02 27.55 1.12
CA ALA A 104 4.34 27.36 -0.31
C ALA A 104 3.28 26.54 -1.07
N GLY A 105 2.21 26.07 -0.40
CA GLY A 105 1.18 25.25 -1.02
C GLY A 105 1.49 23.76 -1.04
N THR A 106 2.59 23.35 -0.46
CA THR A 106 2.92 21.94 -0.21
C THR A 106 2.43 21.52 1.18
N VAL A 107 2.57 20.23 1.50
CA VAL A 107 2.26 19.71 2.83
C VAL A 107 3.41 18.85 3.35
N ARG A 108 3.50 18.73 4.68
CA ARG A 108 4.21 17.64 5.34
C ARG A 108 3.22 16.57 5.77
N LEU A 109 3.60 15.32 5.63
CA LEU A 109 2.84 14.17 6.10
C LEU A 109 3.52 13.65 7.37
N ARG A 110 3.03 14.09 8.52
CA ARG A 110 3.61 13.79 9.82
C ARG A 110 2.99 12.54 10.42
N SER A 111 3.85 11.64 10.91
CA SER A 111 3.40 10.44 11.61
C SER A 111 2.73 10.79 12.94
N MET A 112 1.59 10.19 13.21
CA MET A 112 0.92 10.28 14.51
C MET A 112 1.52 9.31 15.53
N TRP A 113 2.23 8.29 15.07
CA TRP A 113 2.89 7.29 15.91
C TRP A 113 4.33 7.68 16.25
N ALA A 114 5.13 8.01 15.25
CA ALA A 114 6.51 8.42 15.43
C ALA A 114 6.57 9.96 15.58
N ALA A 115 6.43 10.44 16.80
CA ALA A 115 6.33 11.86 17.10
C ALA A 115 7.47 12.68 16.46
N GLY A 116 7.09 13.79 15.81
CA GLY A 116 8.05 14.70 15.19
C GLY A 116 8.66 14.25 13.87
N LYS A 117 8.23 13.10 13.33
CA LYS A 117 8.77 12.58 12.06
C LYS A 117 7.77 12.70 10.92
N CYS A 118 8.31 12.95 9.74
CA CYS A 118 7.54 13.13 8.51
C CYS A 118 7.92 12.08 7.47
N ILE A 119 7.03 11.82 6.53
CA ILE A 119 7.34 11.04 5.33
C ILE A 119 8.46 11.75 4.56
N ASP A 120 9.47 11.01 4.23
CA ASP A 120 10.74 11.43 3.68
C ASP A 120 11.22 10.42 2.64
N THR A 121 12.22 10.76 1.85
CA THR A 121 12.84 9.87 0.89
C THR A 121 14.23 9.44 1.34
N VAL A 122 14.56 8.17 1.17
CA VAL A 122 15.88 7.66 1.50
C VAL A 122 16.95 8.38 0.67
N GLY A 123 17.97 8.93 1.35
CA GLY A 123 19.06 9.62 0.70
C GLY A 123 18.69 10.96 0.06
N MET A 124 17.58 11.58 0.47
CA MET A 124 17.06 12.84 -0.08
C MET A 124 16.78 12.81 -1.58
N GLY A 125 16.69 11.61 -2.16
CA GLY A 125 16.38 11.43 -3.58
C GLY A 125 14.88 11.59 -3.84
N THR A 126 14.51 12.41 -4.82
CA THR A 126 13.11 12.63 -5.21
C THR A 126 12.81 12.13 -6.63
N ALA A 127 13.73 11.35 -7.20
CA ALA A 127 13.57 10.70 -8.49
C ALA A 127 12.75 9.41 -8.41
N ASP A 128 12.35 8.90 -9.57
CA ASP A 128 11.67 7.61 -9.68
C ASP A 128 12.49 6.48 -9.04
N GLY A 129 11.81 5.61 -8.33
CA GLY A 129 12.41 4.49 -7.59
C GLY A 129 12.87 4.82 -6.18
N ALA A 130 12.87 6.10 -5.76
CA ALA A 130 13.25 6.46 -4.39
C ALA A 130 12.34 5.77 -3.36
N VAL A 131 12.96 5.18 -2.34
CA VAL A 131 12.26 4.51 -1.24
C VAL A 131 11.79 5.55 -0.23
N LEU A 132 10.64 5.31 0.36
CA LEU A 132 10.05 6.18 1.37
C LEU A 132 10.33 5.67 2.78
N GLN A 133 10.62 6.60 3.66
CA GLN A 133 10.89 6.39 5.08
C GLN A 133 10.23 7.48 5.91
N ILE A 134 10.37 7.41 7.22
CA ILE A 134 10.17 8.55 8.10
C ILE A 134 11.51 9.09 8.57
N TRP A 135 11.58 10.39 8.72
CA TRP A 135 12.73 11.11 9.25
C TRP A 135 12.28 12.28 10.10
N GLN A 136 13.11 12.70 11.05
CA GLN A 136 12.87 13.95 11.80
C GLN A 136 12.68 15.11 10.83
N GLU A 137 11.86 16.09 11.21
CA GLU A 137 11.61 17.25 10.38
C GLU A 137 12.91 17.98 10.04
N THR A 138 13.08 18.29 8.78
CA THR A 138 14.18 19.08 8.22
C THR A 138 13.63 20.22 7.37
N ALA A 139 14.51 21.12 6.93
CA ALA A 139 14.15 22.11 5.92
C ALA A 139 14.22 21.55 4.48
N GLY A 140 14.48 20.26 4.31
CA GLY A 140 14.63 19.60 3.01
C GLY A 140 13.33 19.54 2.23
N GLU A 141 13.44 19.60 0.91
CA GLU A 141 12.31 19.50 -0.02
C GLU A 141 11.79 18.07 -0.19
N ASP A 142 12.56 17.09 0.23
CA ASP A 142 12.26 15.66 0.25
C ASP A 142 11.18 15.26 1.27
N GLN A 143 10.79 16.19 2.14
CA GLN A 143 9.66 16.06 3.08
C GLN A 143 8.45 16.92 2.67
N LEU A 144 8.51 17.57 1.52
CA LEU A 144 7.45 18.44 1.02
C LEU A 144 6.71 17.79 -0.14
N TRP A 145 5.40 17.65 0.03
CA TRP A 145 4.54 16.92 -0.89
C TRP A 145 3.48 17.84 -1.49
N THR A 146 3.18 17.64 -2.77
CA THR A 146 2.05 18.28 -3.43
C THR A 146 0.93 17.26 -3.56
N ILE A 147 -0.23 17.56 -2.99
CA ILE A 147 -1.43 16.74 -3.11
C ILE A 147 -2.28 17.35 -4.22
N SER A 148 -2.60 16.54 -5.24
CA SER A 148 -3.42 16.96 -6.37
C SER A 148 -4.57 15.99 -6.59
N GLU A 149 -5.78 16.51 -6.73
CA GLU A 149 -6.96 15.68 -7.02
C GLU A 149 -6.83 15.03 -8.39
N VAL A 150 -7.12 13.74 -8.43
CA VAL A 150 -7.26 12.99 -9.68
C VAL A 150 -8.66 13.27 -10.23
N LYS A 151 -8.71 14.00 -11.33
CA LYS A 151 -9.96 14.20 -12.06
C LYS A 151 -10.32 12.88 -12.72
N ASP A 152 -11.42 12.25 -12.26
CA ASP A 152 -11.94 11.07 -12.91
C ASP A 152 -12.15 11.37 -14.40
N ARG A 153 -11.40 10.69 -15.24
CA ARG A 153 -11.77 10.60 -16.64
C ARG A 153 -13.11 9.92 -16.66
N ALA A 154 -14.11 10.58 -17.23
CA ALA A 154 -15.42 9.98 -17.48
C ALA A 154 -15.18 8.55 -17.97
N LYS A 155 -15.71 7.58 -17.22
CA LYS A 155 -15.58 6.16 -17.52
C LYS A 155 -15.99 5.98 -18.97
N HIS A 156 -15.03 5.71 -19.83
CA HIS A 156 -15.30 4.97 -21.05
C HIS A 156 -15.70 3.59 -20.55
N ALA A 157 -17.00 3.40 -20.37
CA ALA A 157 -17.53 2.07 -20.15
C ALA A 157 -17.03 1.21 -21.30
N PRO A 158 -16.40 0.06 -21.04
CA PRO A 158 -16.22 -0.91 -22.10
C PRO A 158 -17.63 -1.28 -22.54
N LYS A 159 -17.93 -0.94 -23.78
CA LYS A 159 -19.15 -1.36 -24.46
C LYS A 159 -19.17 -2.88 -24.36
N ALA A 160 -20.08 -3.40 -23.56
CA ALA A 160 -20.35 -4.82 -23.54
C ALA A 160 -20.75 -5.19 -24.97
N GLU A 161 -19.87 -5.91 -25.64
CA GLU A 161 -20.26 -6.62 -26.85
C GLU A 161 -21.16 -7.77 -26.41
N ASP A 162 -22.41 -7.52 -26.65
CA ASP A 162 -23.51 -8.46 -26.63
C ASP A 162 -23.14 -9.63 -27.56
N LYS A 163 -22.85 -10.79 -27.01
CA LYS A 163 -22.73 -12.02 -27.77
C LYS A 163 -23.92 -12.89 -27.39
N PRO A 164 -24.80 -13.18 -28.38
CA PRO A 164 -26.01 -13.92 -28.11
C PRO A 164 -25.72 -15.32 -27.59
N ALA A 165 -26.47 -15.67 -26.56
CA ALA A 165 -26.58 -17.03 -26.09
C ALA A 165 -27.25 -17.89 -27.16
N GLU A 166 -26.64 -18.96 -27.58
CA GLU A 166 -27.34 -20.06 -28.23
C GLU A 166 -27.22 -21.30 -27.34
N ALA A 167 -28.35 -21.61 -26.79
CA ALA A 167 -28.61 -22.84 -26.07
C ALA A 167 -28.72 -23.99 -27.04
N LYS A 168 -28.06 -25.11 -26.75
CA LYS A 168 -28.64 -26.42 -27.07
C LYS A 168 -28.20 -27.41 -26.01
N ALA A 169 -29.24 -27.94 -25.40
CA ALA A 169 -29.21 -29.12 -24.54
C ALA A 169 -29.05 -30.38 -25.34
N GLU A 170 -28.43 -31.41 -24.78
CA GLU A 170 -29.00 -32.77 -24.62
C GLU A 170 -27.87 -33.69 -24.12
N ALA A 171 -28.05 -34.14 -22.94
CA ALA A 171 -28.38 -35.48 -22.45
C ALA A 171 -27.47 -36.61 -22.89
N ALA A 172 -26.81 -37.28 -21.94
CA ALA A 172 -27.00 -38.68 -21.57
C ALA A 172 -25.89 -39.15 -20.64
N VAL A 173 -26.27 -39.61 -19.47
CA VAL A 173 -25.55 -40.58 -18.62
C VAL A 173 -25.93 -41.97 -19.17
N PRO A 174 -25.18 -43.03 -18.98
CA PRO A 174 -24.98 -43.64 -17.69
C PRO A 174 -23.64 -44.43 -17.45
N ALA A 175 -23.36 -44.53 -16.18
CA ALA A 175 -23.13 -45.71 -15.35
C ALA A 175 -21.88 -46.56 -15.51
N ALA A 176 -21.26 -46.68 -14.35
CA ALA A 176 -20.83 -47.89 -13.62
C ALA A 176 -19.53 -48.58 -14.01
N ALA A 177 -18.64 -48.75 -13.16
CA ALA A 177 -18.41 -49.80 -12.18
C ALA A 177 -16.98 -49.76 -11.65
N LYS A 178 -16.87 -49.79 -10.32
CA LYS A 178 -16.12 -50.74 -9.45
C LYS A 178 -14.74 -51.18 -9.94
N THR A 179 -13.74 -51.04 -9.12
CA THR A 179 -13.30 -51.89 -8.00
C THR A 179 -11.98 -51.38 -7.45
N GLU A 180 -11.96 -51.27 -6.15
CA GLU A 180 -11.10 -51.91 -5.15
C GLU A 180 -9.58 -51.76 -5.26
N GLU A 181 -9.08 -51.11 -4.21
CA GLU A 181 -8.22 -51.67 -3.15
C GLU A 181 -6.71 -51.73 -3.44
N LYS A 182 -5.96 -50.92 -2.74
CA LYS A 182 -5.04 -51.47 -1.75
C LYS A 182 -4.33 -50.38 -0.94
N ALA A 183 -4.39 -50.67 0.34
CA ALA A 183 -3.84 -49.88 1.42
C ALA A 183 -2.32 -49.75 1.40
N ALA A 184 -1.91 -48.67 1.94
CA ALA A 184 -0.59 -48.26 2.26
C ALA A 184 0.09 -48.85 3.41
N PRO A 185 1.22 -48.76 3.85
CA PRO A 185 1.42 -48.44 5.26
C PRO A 185 2.29 -47.21 5.52
N CYS A 186 1.92 -46.54 6.59
CA CYS A 186 2.69 -45.56 7.28
C CYS A 186 4.07 -46.09 7.67
N LEU A 187 5.11 -45.36 7.36
CA LEU A 187 6.39 -45.47 8.01
C LEU A 187 6.57 -44.37 9.03
N LEU A 188 6.45 -44.81 10.26
CA LEU A 188 6.88 -44.09 11.45
C LEU A 188 8.39 -43.92 11.42
N TYR A 189 8.85 -42.69 11.36
CA TYR A 189 10.24 -42.37 11.60
C TYR A 189 10.43 -42.05 13.09
N THR A 190 11.00 -42.97 13.82
CA THR A 190 11.44 -42.81 15.20
C THR A 190 12.89 -42.31 15.18
N SER A 191 13.11 -41.15 15.78
CA SER A 191 14.41 -40.63 16.11
C SER A 191 15.04 -41.45 17.24
N PRO A 192 16.29 -41.83 17.15
CA PRO A 192 17.05 -42.20 18.32
C PRO A 192 17.83 -41.01 18.87
N SER A 193 17.59 -40.73 20.11
CA SER A 193 18.35 -39.88 20.98
C SER A 193 19.70 -40.54 21.32
N PRO A 194 20.82 -39.88 21.32
CA PRO A 194 22.00 -40.39 21.95
C PRO A 194 22.07 -39.92 23.42
N ARG A 195 22.03 -40.87 24.28
CA ARG A 195 22.46 -40.76 25.66
C ARG A 195 23.97 -40.67 25.76
N ASP A 196 24.42 -39.69 26.52
CA ASP A 196 25.23 -39.82 27.70
C ASP A 196 26.38 -40.83 27.69
N LEU A 197 27.59 -40.30 27.91
CA LEU A 197 28.58 -40.99 28.75
C LEU A 197 29.58 -39.99 29.30
N SER A 198 29.40 -39.78 30.60
CA SER A 198 30.36 -39.34 31.60
C SER A 198 31.57 -40.26 31.65
N THR A 199 32.71 -39.74 32.00
CA THR A 199 33.68 -40.13 33.04
C THR A 199 35.13 -39.81 32.63
N SER A 200 35.73 -39.14 33.41
CA SER A 200 36.90 -39.09 34.29
C SER A 200 37.65 -37.81 34.15
#